data_56bc9bda3f3cc4b95d6e23f71c63c4c3
#
_entry.id   56bc9bda3f3cc4b95d6e23f71c63c4c3
#
_cell.length_a   1.000
_cell.length_b   1.000
_cell.length_c   1.000
_cell.angle_alpha   90.00
_cell.angle_beta   90.00
_cell.angle_gamma   90.00
#
_symmetry.space_group_name_H-M   'P 1'
#
loop_
_entity.id
_entity.type
_entity.pdbx_description
1 polymer ?
#
loop_
_entity_poly.entity_id
_entity_poly.type
_entity_poly.pdbx_seq_one_letter_code
_entity_poly.pdbx_strand_id
1 'polypeptide(L)'
;NIVAYEATFYQNGGAAADLSPAILERTLFHATNSYTIPHVRVTAHSCKTNLPPNTAFRGFGGPQGMFVIESAIDHAAKSLRIDPDIIQQKNMMDNGDEFPYGQIVKECQSKNCWDGVVELYDVKSAKKEIENFNKQNQLYKKGLSLMPVCFGISFTNTMMNQARALVHVYTDGTVGISTGAVEMGQGVNSKMLQVASASFGIKPEKIKLESTNTTRVANTSPSAASSTADLNGKALQDACDQIKKRLFDFIRTELTDDEDSDIEIRNEVVYINDEASVFNWKNLVQQAFMKRINLSAKGHYATPIINFDKKIEKGHPFAYHVYGTALTTVTVDCLRGTYEIDAVKVVHDFGSSMNRLVDLGQCEGGIVQGIGWMTMEEV
;
A
#
# COMPACT_ATOMS: atom_id res chain seq x y z
N ASN A 1 26.19 15.28 3.87
CA ASN A 1 24.98 15.16 3.03
C ASN A 1 25.36 14.59 1.66
N ILE A 2 24.45 13.82 1.06
CA ILE A 2 24.54 13.40 -0.34
C ILE A 2 24.25 14.63 -1.20
N VAL A 3 25.16 14.98 -2.10
CA VAL A 3 25.02 16.16 -2.96
C VAL A 3 24.46 15.77 -4.33
N ALA A 4 24.87 14.61 -4.83
CA ALA A 4 24.44 14.10 -6.12
C ALA A 4 24.36 12.57 -6.11
N TYR A 5 23.45 12.04 -6.92
CA TYR A 5 23.30 10.61 -7.15
C TYR A 5 23.13 10.35 -8.65
N GLU A 6 24.01 9.54 -9.21
CA GLU A 6 23.90 9.08 -10.57
C GLU A 6 23.91 7.53 -10.61
N ALA A 7 22.93 6.96 -11.26
CA ALA A 7 22.84 5.50 -11.41
C ALA A 7 22.31 5.10 -12.78
N THR A 8 22.81 3.98 -13.28
CA THR A 8 22.29 3.34 -14.49
C THR A 8 21.89 1.90 -14.17
N PHE A 9 20.61 1.60 -14.37
CA PHE A 9 20.05 0.27 -14.16
C PHE A 9 19.98 -0.52 -15.47
N TYR A 10 20.41 -1.76 -15.41
CA TYR A 10 20.24 -2.73 -16.50
C TYR A 10 19.40 -3.89 -15.97
N GLN A 11 18.17 -3.96 -16.43
CA GLN A 11 17.21 -4.98 -16.00
C GLN A 11 17.17 -6.11 -17.05
N ASN A 12 17.31 -7.36 -16.59
CA ASN A 12 17.11 -8.52 -17.43
C ASN A 12 15.61 -8.75 -17.67
N GLY A 13 15.12 -8.40 -18.85
CA GLY A 13 13.71 -8.57 -19.22
C GLY A 13 13.37 -9.97 -19.77
N GLY A 14 14.38 -10.80 -20.06
CA GLY A 14 14.16 -12.08 -20.72
C GLY A 14 13.82 -11.96 -22.21
N ALA A 15 13.28 -13.04 -22.79
CA ALA A 15 12.97 -13.13 -24.22
C ALA A 15 11.74 -12.33 -24.65
N ALA A 16 10.84 -12.01 -23.74
CA ALA A 16 9.65 -11.20 -23.97
C ALA A 16 9.53 -10.11 -22.90
N ALA A 17 8.98 -8.96 -23.29
CA ALA A 17 8.92 -7.79 -22.40
C ALA A 17 8.04 -7.99 -21.17
N ASP A 18 6.88 -8.65 -21.33
CA ASP A 18 5.86 -8.80 -20.28
C ASP A 18 5.66 -7.49 -19.50
N LEU A 19 5.82 -7.51 -18.17
CA LEU A 19 5.69 -6.34 -17.30
C LEU A 19 7.01 -5.56 -17.09
N SER A 20 8.12 -6.03 -17.63
CA SER A 20 9.46 -5.44 -17.40
C SER A 20 9.55 -3.94 -17.65
N PRO A 21 8.92 -3.33 -18.69
CA PRO A 21 8.95 -1.87 -18.85
C PRO A 21 8.28 -1.09 -17.72
N ALA A 22 7.17 -1.59 -17.17
CA ALA A 22 6.47 -0.95 -16.06
C ALA A 22 7.23 -1.12 -14.74
N ILE A 23 7.89 -2.27 -14.54
CA ILE A 23 8.76 -2.53 -13.40
C ILE A 23 9.96 -1.57 -13.42
N LEU A 24 10.57 -1.39 -14.59
CA LEU A 24 11.66 -0.45 -14.79
C LEU A 24 11.27 0.99 -14.46
N GLU A 25 10.10 1.43 -14.90
CA GLU A 25 9.56 2.76 -14.60
C GLU A 25 9.43 2.95 -13.08
N ARG A 26 8.91 1.96 -12.37
CA ARG A 26 8.81 2.02 -10.90
C ARG A 26 10.18 2.00 -10.21
N THR A 27 11.17 1.29 -10.74
CA THR A 27 12.55 1.36 -10.25
C THR A 27 13.09 2.79 -10.30
N LEU A 28 12.84 3.51 -11.40
CA LEU A 28 13.24 4.92 -11.54
C LEU A 28 12.57 5.81 -10.48
N PHE A 29 11.26 5.68 -10.27
CA PHE A 29 10.54 6.46 -9.27
C PHE A 29 11.04 6.25 -7.83
N HIS A 30 11.56 5.07 -7.52
CA HIS A 30 12.01 4.71 -6.18
C HIS A 30 13.54 4.68 -6.04
N ALA A 31 14.27 5.17 -7.04
CA ALA A 31 15.73 5.12 -7.06
C ALA A 31 16.39 5.94 -5.94
N THR A 32 15.71 6.93 -5.38
CA THR A 32 16.18 7.72 -4.23
C THR A 32 15.64 7.24 -2.89
N ASN A 33 14.80 6.18 -2.88
CA ASN A 33 14.17 5.66 -1.67
C ASN A 33 13.56 6.79 -0.81
N SER A 34 13.94 6.88 0.44
CA SER A 34 13.45 7.80 1.47
C SER A 34 14.35 9.04 1.64
N TYR A 35 15.12 9.39 0.61
CA TYR A 35 16.14 10.46 0.71
C TYR A 35 15.87 11.62 -0.23
N THR A 36 16.12 12.82 0.29
CA THR A 36 16.18 14.07 -0.49
C THR A 36 17.60 14.30 -0.96
N ILE A 37 17.79 14.29 -2.29
CA ILE A 37 19.08 14.47 -2.94
C ILE A 37 18.96 15.61 -3.97
N PRO A 38 19.78 16.67 -3.87
CA PRO A 38 19.64 17.86 -4.71
C PRO A 38 19.81 17.59 -6.22
N HIS A 39 20.74 16.72 -6.58
CA HIS A 39 21.05 16.42 -7.99
C HIS A 39 20.94 14.93 -8.25
N VAL A 40 19.94 14.53 -9.04
CA VAL A 40 19.68 13.12 -9.37
C VAL A 40 19.65 12.93 -10.89
N ARG A 41 20.43 11.97 -11.36
CA ARG A 41 20.35 11.44 -12.72
C ARG A 41 20.23 9.94 -12.67
N VAL A 42 19.11 9.41 -13.11
CA VAL A 42 18.88 7.96 -13.13
C VAL A 42 18.47 7.54 -14.53
N THR A 43 19.16 6.54 -15.07
CA THR A 43 18.86 5.95 -16.37
C THR A 43 18.60 4.46 -16.20
N ALA A 44 17.63 3.91 -16.91
CA ALA A 44 17.30 2.50 -16.81
C ALA A 44 17.05 1.88 -18.18
N HIS A 45 17.54 0.65 -18.36
CA HIS A 45 17.43 -0.13 -19.58
C HIS A 45 16.80 -1.49 -19.29
N SER A 46 15.68 -1.78 -19.96
CA SER A 46 15.11 -3.13 -19.97
C SER A 46 15.75 -3.92 -21.12
N CYS A 47 16.64 -4.83 -20.77
CA CYS A 47 17.45 -5.58 -21.72
C CYS A 47 16.74 -6.87 -22.14
N LYS A 48 16.57 -7.08 -23.44
CA LYS A 48 16.13 -8.36 -23.97
C LYS A 48 17.26 -9.37 -23.87
N THR A 49 16.98 -10.56 -23.37
CA THR A 49 17.93 -11.66 -23.24
C THR A 49 17.32 -12.97 -23.77
N ASN A 50 18.12 -14.06 -23.79
CA ASN A 50 17.64 -15.38 -24.18
C ASN A 50 17.09 -16.21 -23.00
N LEU A 51 16.94 -15.60 -21.83
CA LEU A 51 16.39 -16.25 -20.63
C LEU A 51 14.84 -16.23 -20.69
N PRO A 52 14.17 -17.02 -19.85
CA PRO A 52 12.73 -16.88 -19.65
C PRO A 52 12.36 -15.44 -19.30
N PRO A 53 11.17 -14.96 -19.68
CA PRO A 53 10.73 -13.62 -19.33
C PRO A 53 10.67 -13.44 -17.81
N ASN A 54 11.35 -12.42 -17.31
CA ASN A 54 11.19 -11.99 -15.94
C ASN A 54 9.94 -11.13 -15.84
N THR A 55 9.18 -11.31 -14.75
CA THR A 55 7.94 -10.60 -14.52
C THR A 55 7.93 -9.94 -13.15
N ALA A 56 6.75 -9.63 -12.62
CA ALA A 56 6.58 -8.89 -11.38
C ALA A 56 7.06 -9.65 -10.15
N PHE A 57 8.01 -9.08 -9.42
CA PHE A 57 8.25 -9.39 -8.02
C PHE A 57 7.48 -8.41 -7.13
N ARG A 58 7.12 -8.80 -5.91
CA ARG A 58 6.41 -7.94 -4.96
C ARG A 58 7.18 -6.63 -4.73
N GLY A 59 6.49 -5.47 -4.85
CA GLY A 59 7.11 -4.15 -4.85
C GLY A 59 7.43 -3.61 -6.25
N PHE A 60 7.36 -4.45 -7.28
CA PHE A 60 7.28 -4.10 -8.70
C PHE A 60 8.38 -3.15 -9.21
N GLY A 61 9.63 -3.36 -8.79
CA GLY A 61 10.77 -2.52 -9.17
C GLY A 61 11.22 -1.52 -8.09
N GLY A 62 10.35 -1.16 -7.16
CA GLY A 62 10.72 -0.32 -6.01
C GLY A 62 11.86 -0.91 -5.18
N PRO A 63 11.77 -2.18 -4.74
CA PRO A 63 12.86 -2.82 -3.98
C PRO A 63 14.20 -2.81 -4.70
N GLN A 64 14.21 -3.01 -6.03
CA GLN A 64 15.43 -2.99 -6.84
C GLN A 64 16.09 -1.60 -6.84
N GLY A 65 15.28 -0.54 -7.02
CA GLY A 65 15.78 0.84 -6.94
C GLY A 65 16.34 1.17 -5.56
N MET A 66 15.60 0.81 -4.51
CA MET A 66 16.00 1.04 -3.12
C MET A 66 17.27 0.29 -2.75
N PHE A 67 17.41 -0.98 -3.18
CA PHE A 67 18.60 -1.78 -2.91
C PHE A 67 19.88 -1.13 -3.44
N VAL A 68 19.83 -0.53 -4.63
CA VAL A 68 21.02 0.08 -5.24
C VAL A 68 21.48 1.31 -4.46
N ILE A 69 20.58 2.20 -4.06
CA ILE A 69 20.97 3.39 -3.29
C ILE A 69 21.44 3.01 -1.88
N GLU A 70 20.79 2.04 -1.23
CA GLU A 70 21.23 1.57 0.09
C GLU A 70 22.62 0.93 0.03
N SER A 71 22.89 0.15 -1.03
CA SER A 71 24.22 -0.41 -1.28
C SER A 71 25.26 0.67 -1.52
N ALA A 72 24.91 1.74 -2.22
CA ALA A 72 25.79 2.89 -2.46
C ALA A 72 26.09 3.64 -1.14
N ILE A 73 25.08 3.81 -0.28
CA ILE A 73 25.22 4.43 1.05
C ILE A 73 26.15 3.57 1.94
N ASP A 74 25.95 2.25 1.97
CA ASP A 74 26.81 1.34 2.74
C ASP A 74 28.27 1.40 2.24
N HIS A 75 28.48 1.41 0.93
CA HIS A 75 29.81 1.55 0.33
C HIS A 75 30.47 2.90 0.67
N ALA A 76 29.71 3.99 0.60
CA ALA A 76 30.19 5.32 0.98
C ALA A 76 30.54 5.39 2.47
N ALA A 77 29.72 4.81 3.34
CA ALA A 77 29.94 4.76 4.77
C ALA A 77 31.22 4.01 5.12
N LYS A 78 31.46 2.85 4.49
CA LYS A 78 32.72 2.08 4.62
C LYS A 78 33.93 2.91 4.18
N SER A 79 33.84 3.61 3.06
CA SER A 79 34.91 4.47 2.54
C SER A 79 35.22 5.65 3.47
N LEU A 80 34.20 6.22 4.09
CA LEU A 80 34.30 7.32 5.04
C LEU A 80 34.62 6.87 6.47
N ARG A 81 34.55 5.56 6.75
CA ARG A 81 34.70 4.95 8.09
C ARG A 81 33.72 5.52 9.11
N ILE A 82 32.46 5.63 8.71
CA ILE A 82 31.33 6.02 9.56
C ILE A 82 30.21 4.98 9.44
N ASP A 83 29.27 5.01 10.36
CA ASP A 83 28.10 4.16 10.29
C ASP A 83 27.16 4.61 9.14
N PRO A 84 26.57 3.67 8.38
CA PRO A 84 25.63 4.01 7.29
C PRO A 84 24.44 4.84 7.76
N ASP A 85 23.92 4.60 8.95
CA ASP A 85 22.78 5.33 9.51
C ASP A 85 23.06 6.83 9.70
N ILE A 86 24.31 7.26 9.84
CA ILE A 86 24.68 8.68 9.86
C ILE A 86 24.38 9.33 8.50
N ILE A 87 24.67 8.63 7.40
CA ILE A 87 24.37 9.13 6.04
C ILE A 87 22.86 9.09 5.81
N GLN A 88 22.22 7.99 6.17
CA GLN A 88 20.78 7.81 6.01
C GLN A 88 19.99 8.92 6.72
N GLN A 89 20.21 9.13 8.03
CA GLN A 89 19.50 10.13 8.82
C GLN A 89 19.68 11.57 8.29
N LYS A 90 20.90 11.92 7.87
CA LYS A 90 21.19 13.27 7.37
C LYS A 90 20.48 13.61 6.05
N ASN A 91 20.04 12.62 5.32
CA ASN A 91 19.45 12.80 4.00
C ASN A 91 17.99 12.37 3.93
N MET A 92 17.40 11.94 5.05
CA MET A 92 15.97 11.60 5.09
C MET A 92 15.11 12.77 4.63
N MET A 93 14.13 12.45 3.80
CA MET A 93 13.15 13.41 3.32
C MET A 93 12.25 13.95 4.43
N ASP A 94 11.69 15.11 4.17
CA ASP A 94 10.74 15.80 5.05
C ASP A 94 9.58 16.38 4.25
N ASN A 95 8.54 16.84 4.94
CA ASN A 95 7.43 17.55 4.32
C ASN A 95 7.91 18.78 3.56
N GLY A 96 7.45 18.94 2.33
CA GLY A 96 7.82 20.03 1.44
C GLY A 96 9.01 19.74 0.54
N ASP A 97 9.75 18.66 0.76
CA ASP A 97 10.77 18.20 -0.16
C ASP A 97 10.15 17.77 -1.50
N GLU A 98 10.96 17.70 -2.54
CA GLU A 98 10.51 17.35 -3.88
C GLU A 98 11.19 16.06 -4.35
N PHE A 99 10.39 15.09 -4.80
CA PHE A 99 10.92 13.91 -5.49
C PHE A 99 11.56 14.29 -6.84
N PRO A 100 12.53 13.50 -7.34
CA PRO A 100 13.15 13.78 -8.64
C PRO A 100 12.17 13.94 -9.80
N TYR A 101 10.98 13.35 -9.71
CA TYR A 101 9.90 13.46 -10.71
C TYR A 101 8.91 14.62 -10.45
N GLY A 102 9.19 15.51 -9.48
CA GLY A 102 8.45 16.75 -9.28
C GLY A 102 7.29 16.70 -8.29
N GLN A 103 6.96 15.53 -7.73
CA GLN A 103 5.92 15.43 -6.69
C GLN A 103 6.45 15.93 -5.35
N ILE A 104 5.67 16.80 -4.70
CA ILE A 104 6.01 17.31 -3.36
C ILE A 104 5.67 16.27 -2.29
N VAL A 105 6.58 16.06 -1.37
CA VAL A 105 6.41 15.20 -0.20
C VAL A 105 5.39 15.80 0.75
N LYS A 106 4.39 15.02 1.09
CA LYS A 106 3.33 15.38 2.05
C LYS A 106 3.14 14.26 3.06
N GLU A 107 2.77 14.64 4.30
CA GLU A 107 2.50 13.68 5.38
C GLU A 107 3.64 12.66 5.58
N CYS A 108 4.87 13.14 5.48
CA CYS A 108 6.07 12.33 5.58
C CYS A 108 6.22 11.69 6.96
N GLN A 109 6.28 10.35 7.00
CA GLN A 109 6.50 9.58 8.22
C GLN A 109 7.89 8.92 8.28
N SER A 110 8.79 9.28 7.36
CA SER A 110 10.11 8.64 7.24
C SER A 110 10.91 8.71 8.54
N LYS A 111 11.03 9.89 9.12
CA LYS A 111 11.74 10.11 10.40
C LYS A 111 11.01 9.44 11.58
N ASN A 112 9.68 9.54 11.63
CA ASN A 112 8.91 8.91 12.70
C ASN A 112 9.05 7.38 12.70
N CYS A 113 9.05 6.74 11.52
CA CYS A 113 9.30 5.30 11.42
C CYS A 113 10.73 4.93 11.82
N TRP A 114 11.71 5.77 11.47
CA TRP A 114 13.10 5.58 11.84
C TRP A 114 13.29 5.70 13.36
N ASP A 115 12.84 6.78 13.95
CA ASP A 115 12.95 7.05 15.39
C ASP A 115 12.20 5.95 16.18
N GLY A 116 11.03 5.54 15.69
CA GLY A 116 10.27 4.44 16.27
C GLY A 116 11.06 3.12 16.32
N VAL A 117 11.80 2.76 15.26
CA VAL A 117 12.68 1.57 15.28
C VAL A 117 13.83 1.76 16.26
N VAL A 118 14.48 2.93 16.25
CA VAL A 118 15.64 3.22 17.09
C VAL A 118 15.27 3.14 18.57
N GLU A 119 14.13 3.69 18.96
CA GLU A 119 13.65 3.70 20.35
C GLU A 119 13.08 2.33 20.78
N LEU A 120 12.19 1.75 19.99
CA LEU A 120 11.46 0.53 20.35
C LEU A 120 12.40 -0.68 20.52
N TYR A 121 13.47 -0.70 19.75
CA TYR A 121 14.40 -1.84 19.70
C TYR A 121 15.79 -1.50 20.25
N ASP A 122 15.95 -0.34 20.90
CA ASP A 122 17.22 0.12 21.51
C ASP A 122 18.42 -0.14 20.62
N VAL A 123 18.38 0.41 19.41
CA VAL A 123 19.42 0.19 18.38
C VAL A 123 20.82 0.50 18.89
N LYS A 124 20.95 1.48 19.77
CA LYS A 124 22.24 1.88 20.33
C LYS A 124 22.85 0.77 21.19
N SER A 125 22.06 0.17 22.08
CA SER A 125 22.51 -0.96 22.90
C SER A 125 22.77 -2.20 22.04
N ALA A 126 21.90 -2.50 21.07
CA ALA A 126 22.07 -3.61 20.13
C ALA A 126 23.40 -3.51 19.35
N LYS A 127 23.74 -2.32 18.82
CA LYS A 127 25.05 -2.09 18.16
C LYS A 127 26.23 -2.35 19.09
N LYS A 128 26.17 -1.86 20.33
CA LYS A 128 27.23 -2.06 21.32
C LYS A 128 27.40 -3.53 21.71
N GLU A 129 26.30 -4.27 21.84
CA GLU A 129 26.33 -5.71 22.10
C GLU A 129 26.98 -6.48 20.94
N ILE A 130 26.62 -6.13 19.70
CA ILE A 130 27.19 -6.71 18.47
C ILE A 130 28.70 -6.43 18.40
N GLU A 131 29.13 -5.19 18.66
CA GLU A 131 30.55 -4.84 18.69
C GLU A 131 31.32 -5.67 19.72
N ASN A 132 30.79 -5.80 20.93
CA ASN A 132 31.39 -6.60 22.00
C ASN A 132 31.46 -8.08 21.62
N PHE A 133 30.36 -8.62 21.08
CA PHE A 133 30.32 -9.99 20.57
C PHE A 133 31.40 -10.21 19.49
N ASN A 134 31.49 -9.31 18.54
CA ASN A 134 32.44 -9.40 17.43
C ASN A 134 33.92 -9.29 17.86
N LYS A 135 34.21 -8.57 18.95
CA LYS A 135 35.57 -8.50 19.55
C LYS A 135 35.95 -9.80 20.23
N GLN A 136 34.98 -10.48 20.85
CA GLN A 136 35.24 -11.71 21.63
C GLN A 136 35.18 -13.00 20.79
N ASN A 137 34.53 -12.95 19.62
CA ASN A 137 34.35 -14.12 18.76
C ASN A 137 35.11 -13.94 17.44
N GLN A 138 35.89 -14.96 17.05
CA GLN A 138 36.60 -14.97 15.77
C GLN A 138 35.82 -15.70 14.67
N LEU A 139 35.14 -16.78 15.02
CA LEU A 139 34.43 -17.66 14.07
C LEU A 139 33.02 -17.16 13.74
N TYR A 140 32.38 -16.54 14.70
CA TYR A 140 31.02 -16.00 14.52
C TYR A 140 31.06 -14.47 14.56
N LYS A 141 30.37 -13.84 13.63
CA LYS A 141 30.22 -12.39 13.59
C LYS A 141 28.74 -12.02 13.48
N LYS A 142 28.34 -10.98 14.17
CA LYS A 142 27.00 -10.42 14.08
C LYS A 142 26.99 -9.14 13.29
N GLY A 143 25.91 -8.91 12.57
CA GLY A 143 25.65 -7.67 11.85
C GLY A 143 24.26 -7.11 12.16
N LEU A 144 24.12 -5.79 12.06
CA LEU A 144 22.87 -5.08 12.17
C LEU A 144 22.80 -4.03 11.07
N SER A 145 21.67 -3.94 10.41
CA SER A 145 21.42 -2.91 9.40
C SER A 145 20.05 -2.30 9.59
N LEU A 146 19.95 -0.98 9.31
CA LEU A 146 18.71 -0.23 9.22
C LEU A 146 18.44 0.11 7.77
N MET A 147 17.17 0.02 7.35
CA MET A 147 16.75 0.43 6.01
C MET A 147 15.42 1.19 6.09
N PRO A 148 15.40 2.49 5.79
CA PRO A 148 14.16 3.22 5.61
C PRO A 148 13.51 2.87 4.27
N VAL A 149 12.22 3.03 4.17
CA VAL A 149 11.42 2.78 2.96
C VAL A 149 10.45 3.94 2.74
N CYS A 150 10.37 4.41 1.50
CA CYS A 150 9.31 5.27 1.01
C CYS A 150 8.75 4.68 -0.27
N PHE A 151 7.45 4.33 -0.28
CA PHE A 151 6.85 3.66 -1.43
C PHE A 151 5.58 4.36 -1.89
N GLY A 152 5.53 4.73 -3.18
CA GLY A 152 4.37 5.39 -3.79
C GLY A 152 3.26 4.42 -4.17
N ILE A 153 2.03 4.76 -3.80
CA ILE A 153 0.83 3.95 -4.03
C ILE A 153 0.03 4.51 -5.19
N SER A 154 0.05 3.82 -6.30
CA SER A 154 -0.79 3.93 -7.52
C SER A 154 -0.18 3.07 -8.62
N PHE A 155 -0.93 2.81 -9.68
CA PHE A 155 -0.32 2.39 -10.96
C PHE A 155 0.47 3.55 -11.56
N THR A 156 1.66 3.29 -12.09
CA THR A 156 2.46 4.29 -12.82
C THR A 156 1.78 4.70 -14.13
N ASN A 157 1.03 3.79 -14.74
CA ASN A 157 0.08 4.14 -15.80
C ASN A 157 -1.18 4.74 -15.16
N THR A 158 -1.30 6.06 -15.19
CA THR A 158 -2.36 6.81 -14.48
C THR A 158 -3.77 6.40 -14.90
N MET A 159 -4.01 5.98 -16.16
CA MET A 159 -5.31 5.48 -16.62
C MET A 159 -5.81 4.24 -15.86
N MET A 160 -4.92 3.47 -15.28
CA MET A 160 -5.26 2.25 -14.54
C MET A 160 -5.75 2.53 -13.10
N ASN A 161 -5.67 3.77 -12.62
CA ASN A 161 -6.09 4.10 -11.26
C ASN A 161 -7.60 4.38 -11.19
N GLN A 162 -8.41 3.38 -11.56
CA GLN A 162 -9.86 3.42 -11.51
C GLN A 162 -10.47 2.05 -11.25
N ALA A 163 -11.65 2.03 -10.64
CA ALA A 163 -12.42 0.81 -10.41
C ALA A 163 -13.93 1.06 -10.46
N ARG A 164 -14.69 -0.02 -10.49
CA ARG A 164 -16.15 -0.01 -10.47
C ARG A 164 -16.68 -1.05 -9.51
N ALA A 165 -17.90 -0.79 -9.02
CA ALA A 165 -18.63 -1.73 -8.16
C ALA A 165 -20.11 -1.75 -8.54
N LEU A 166 -20.79 -2.84 -8.18
CA LEU A 166 -22.23 -3.01 -8.31
C LEU A 166 -22.78 -3.47 -6.95
N VAL A 167 -23.82 -2.80 -6.48
CA VAL A 167 -24.49 -3.11 -5.22
C VAL A 167 -25.98 -3.32 -5.46
N HIS A 168 -26.51 -4.39 -4.86
CA HIS A 168 -27.94 -4.69 -4.79
C HIS A 168 -28.35 -4.87 -3.32
N VAL A 169 -29.38 -4.17 -2.88
CA VAL A 169 -30.02 -4.43 -1.60
C VAL A 169 -31.33 -5.18 -1.87
N TYR A 170 -31.48 -6.35 -1.25
CA TYR A 170 -32.64 -7.21 -1.39
C TYR A 170 -33.70 -6.89 -0.34
N THR A 171 -34.96 -7.21 -0.64
CA THR A 171 -36.12 -6.88 0.22
C THR A 171 -36.09 -7.54 1.60
N ASP A 172 -35.28 -8.58 1.78
CA ASP A 172 -35.05 -9.21 3.08
C ASP A 172 -33.96 -8.50 3.93
N GLY A 173 -33.35 -7.44 3.38
CA GLY A 173 -32.29 -6.68 4.01
C GLY A 173 -30.88 -7.23 3.77
N THR A 174 -30.73 -8.30 2.98
CA THR A 174 -29.41 -8.75 2.55
C THR A 174 -28.84 -7.85 1.43
N VAL A 175 -27.51 -7.82 1.29
CA VAL A 175 -26.83 -6.97 0.31
C VAL A 175 -25.88 -7.82 -0.53
N GLY A 176 -26.03 -7.75 -1.85
CA GLY A 176 -25.08 -8.32 -2.80
C GLY A 176 -24.11 -7.27 -3.30
N ILE A 177 -22.82 -7.53 -3.18
CA ILE A 177 -21.78 -6.64 -3.69
C ILE A 177 -20.94 -7.36 -4.74
N SER A 178 -20.57 -6.64 -5.79
CA SER A 178 -19.65 -7.10 -6.83
C SER A 178 -18.61 -6.03 -7.10
N THR A 179 -17.33 -6.39 -7.07
CA THR A 179 -16.20 -5.50 -7.34
C THR A 179 -15.25 -6.13 -8.34
N GLY A 180 -14.33 -5.33 -8.88
CA GLY A 180 -13.23 -5.82 -9.71
C GLY A 180 -12.05 -6.37 -8.90
N ALA A 181 -12.10 -6.31 -7.57
CA ALA A 181 -11.05 -6.82 -6.71
C ALA A 181 -10.97 -8.35 -6.80
N VAL A 182 -9.76 -8.85 -7.06
CA VAL A 182 -9.46 -10.28 -7.11
C VAL A 182 -8.74 -10.68 -5.84
N GLU A 183 -9.27 -11.68 -5.13
CA GLU A 183 -8.63 -12.27 -3.96
C GLU A 183 -7.50 -13.21 -4.41
N MET A 184 -6.31 -12.98 -3.91
CA MET A 184 -5.10 -13.77 -4.17
C MET A 184 -4.40 -14.20 -2.87
N GLY A 185 -5.11 -14.14 -1.74
CA GLY A 185 -4.59 -14.37 -0.40
C GLY A 185 -4.26 -13.10 0.38
N GLN A 186 -4.45 -11.90 -0.21
CA GLN A 186 -4.17 -10.61 0.41
C GLN A 186 -5.33 -10.07 1.26
N GLY A 187 -6.43 -10.79 1.41
CA GLY A 187 -7.56 -10.44 2.27
C GLY A 187 -8.45 -9.30 1.77
N VAL A 188 -8.44 -9.00 0.45
CA VAL A 188 -9.24 -7.91 -0.11
C VAL A 188 -10.74 -8.14 0.04
N ASN A 189 -11.18 -9.40 -0.03
CA ASN A 189 -12.60 -9.75 0.13
C ASN A 189 -13.15 -9.33 1.51
N SER A 190 -12.37 -9.56 2.57
CA SER A 190 -12.72 -9.11 3.92
C SER A 190 -12.81 -7.58 4.01
N LYS A 191 -11.92 -6.86 3.35
CA LYS A 191 -11.95 -5.39 3.29
C LYS A 191 -13.19 -4.89 2.53
N MET A 192 -13.58 -5.51 1.43
CA MET A 192 -14.81 -5.14 0.70
C MET A 192 -16.07 -5.37 1.54
N LEU A 193 -16.17 -6.48 2.28
CA LEU A 193 -17.27 -6.71 3.22
C LEU A 193 -17.33 -5.63 4.30
N GLN A 194 -16.18 -5.22 4.86
CA GLN A 194 -16.11 -4.16 5.87
C GLN A 194 -16.55 -2.79 5.31
N VAL A 195 -16.14 -2.44 4.08
CA VAL A 195 -16.57 -1.19 3.44
C VAL A 195 -18.09 -1.14 3.32
N ALA A 196 -18.72 -2.19 2.79
CA ALA A 196 -20.18 -2.21 2.64
C ALA A 196 -20.91 -2.24 4.00
N SER A 197 -20.37 -3.00 4.97
CA SER A 197 -20.90 -3.07 6.34
C SER A 197 -20.88 -1.70 7.01
N ALA A 198 -19.75 -1.00 6.95
CA ALA A 198 -19.61 0.35 7.50
C ALA A 198 -20.49 1.37 6.77
N SER A 199 -20.58 1.29 5.43
CA SER A 199 -21.39 2.23 4.63
C SER A 199 -22.88 2.15 4.97
N PHE A 200 -23.41 0.95 5.18
CA PHE A 200 -24.84 0.76 5.49
C PHE A 200 -25.14 0.65 6.99
N GLY A 201 -24.15 0.56 7.86
CA GLY A 201 -24.33 0.35 9.30
C GLY A 201 -24.96 -1.01 9.65
N ILE A 202 -24.68 -2.05 8.84
CA ILE A 202 -25.24 -3.40 8.99
C ILE A 202 -24.16 -4.44 9.28
N LYS A 203 -24.54 -5.62 9.76
CA LYS A 203 -23.61 -6.70 10.06
C LYS A 203 -23.02 -7.30 8.78
N PRO A 204 -21.72 -7.69 8.77
CA PRO A 204 -21.09 -8.31 7.59
C PRO A 204 -21.79 -9.60 7.11
N GLU A 205 -22.43 -10.36 8.00
CA GLU A 205 -23.13 -11.60 7.69
C GLU A 205 -24.34 -11.39 6.77
N LYS A 206 -24.83 -10.16 6.65
CA LYS A 206 -25.90 -9.79 5.72
C LYS A 206 -25.38 -9.44 4.33
N ILE A 207 -24.07 -9.41 4.14
CA ILE A 207 -23.46 -9.00 2.89
C ILE A 207 -22.87 -10.21 2.18
N LYS A 208 -23.29 -10.44 0.95
CA LYS A 208 -22.73 -11.45 0.07
C LYS A 208 -21.80 -10.80 -0.95
N LEU A 209 -20.54 -11.17 -0.91
CA LEU A 209 -19.61 -10.83 -1.97
C LEU A 209 -19.76 -11.85 -3.11
N GLU A 210 -20.09 -11.36 -4.28
CA GLU A 210 -20.20 -12.15 -5.48
C GLU A 210 -18.84 -12.31 -6.16
N SER A 211 -18.62 -13.44 -6.81
CA SER A 211 -17.39 -13.67 -7.56
C SER A 211 -17.19 -12.63 -8.66
N THR A 212 -15.94 -12.17 -8.80
CA THR A 212 -15.54 -11.19 -9.82
C THR A 212 -15.70 -11.77 -11.22
N ASN A 213 -16.48 -11.09 -12.06
CA ASN A 213 -16.62 -11.41 -13.48
C ASN A 213 -17.02 -10.18 -14.30
N THR A 214 -16.75 -10.22 -15.61
CA THR A 214 -16.99 -9.08 -16.51
C THR A 214 -18.46 -8.82 -16.83
N THR A 215 -19.37 -9.71 -16.47
CA THR A 215 -20.83 -9.50 -16.68
C THR A 215 -21.39 -8.57 -15.60
N ARG A 216 -20.75 -8.47 -14.44
CA ARG A 216 -21.17 -7.64 -13.31
C ARG A 216 -20.37 -6.37 -13.19
N VAL A 217 -19.04 -6.49 -13.35
CA VAL A 217 -18.10 -5.36 -13.24
C VAL A 217 -17.21 -5.33 -14.47
N ALA A 218 -17.40 -4.32 -15.31
CA ALA A 218 -16.65 -4.12 -16.52
C ALA A 218 -15.63 -2.99 -16.40
N ASN A 219 -14.60 -3.01 -17.24
CA ASN A 219 -13.62 -1.92 -17.38
C ASN A 219 -13.00 -1.49 -16.04
N THR A 220 -12.56 -2.45 -15.27
CA THR A 220 -11.82 -2.23 -14.02
C THR A 220 -10.35 -2.57 -14.20
N SER A 221 -9.50 -2.01 -13.36
CA SER A 221 -8.07 -2.28 -13.38
C SER A 221 -7.75 -3.61 -12.68
N PRO A 222 -6.58 -4.22 -12.97
CA PRO A 222 -6.17 -5.44 -12.30
C PRO A 222 -5.92 -5.22 -10.80
N SER A 223 -5.97 -6.29 -10.03
CA SER A 223 -5.63 -6.26 -8.60
C SER A 223 -4.11 -6.23 -8.41
N ALA A 224 -3.54 -5.03 -8.44
CA ALA A 224 -2.11 -4.79 -8.37
C ALA A 224 -1.80 -3.39 -7.78
N ALA A 225 -0.53 -2.99 -7.80
CA ALA A 225 -0.01 -1.67 -7.40
C ALA A 225 -0.33 -1.27 -5.95
N SER A 226 -0.64 -2.23 -5.08
CA SER A 226 -1.09 -2.03 -3.69
C SER A 226 -2.32 -1.12 -3.55
N SER A 227 -3.05 -0.86 -4.64
CA SER A 227 -4.19 0.06 -4.70
C SER A 227 -5.55 -0.64 -4.85
N THR A 228 -5.59 -1.98 -4.83
CA THR A 228 -6.83 -2.74 -5.07
C THR A 228 -7.93 -2.39 -4.05
N ALA A 229 -7.58 -2.34 -2.76
CA ALA A 229 -8.55 -2.01 -1.71
C ALA A 229 -9.01 -0.55 -1.82
N ASP A 230 -8.10 0.37 -2.13
CA ASP A 230 -8.40 1.79 -2.29
C ASP A 230 -9.39 2.02 -3.44
N LEU A 231 -9.04 1.55 -4.63
CA LEU A 231 -9.83 1.76 -5.83
C LEU A 231 -11.21 1.09 -5.74
N ASN A 232 -11.23 -0.20 -5.39
CA ASN A 232 -12.47 -0.97 -5.35
C ASN A 232 -13.31 -0.62 -4.12
N GLY A 233 -12.68 -0.32 -2.98
CA GLY A 233 -13.36 0.14 -1.77
C GLY A 233 -14.07 1.48 -1.98
N LYS A 234 -13.41 2.45 -2.62
CA LYS A 234 -14.02 3.73 -2.95
C LYS A 234 -15.14 3.62 -3.99
N ALA A 235 -14.98 2.77 -5.01
CA ALA A 235 -16.05 2.50 -5.97
C ALA A 235 -17.25 1.81 -5.30
N LEU A 236 -17.00 0.90 -4.36
CA LEU A 236 -18.03 0.25 -3.58
C LEU A 236 -18.75 1.22 -2.65
N GLN A 237 -17.99 2.09 -1.97
CA GLN A 237 -18.53 3.15 -1.12
C GLN A 237 -19.45 4.08 -1.92
N ASP A 238 -19.02 4.53 -3.11
CA ASP A 238 -19.85 5.36 -3.99
C ASP A 238 -21.19 4.69 -4.33
N ALA A 239 -21.19 3.40 -4.68
CA ALA A 239 -22.43 2.66 -4.94
C ALA A 239 -23.34 2.57 -3.69
N CYS A 240 -22.75 2.31 -2.51
CA CYS A 240 -23.48 2.28 -1.25
C CYS A 240 -24.08 3.65 -0.91
N ASP A 241 -23.30 4.71 -1.07
CA ASP A 241 -23.73 6.09 -0.76
C ASP A 241 -24.87 6.56 -1.68
N GLN A 242 -24.87 6.15 -2.95
CA GLN A 242 -26.00 6.42 -3.87
C GLN A 242 -27.30 5.76 -3.40
N ILE A 243 -27.24 4.53 -2.89
CA ILE A 243 -28.42 3.83 -2.33
C ILE A 243 -28.83 4.48 -1.01
N LYS A 244 -27.86 4.71 -0.12
CA LYS A 244 -28.08 5.34 1.18
C LYS A 244 -28.74 6.71 1.05
N LYS A 245 -28.28 7.54 0.10
CA LYS A 245 -28.92 8.81 -0.18
C LYS A 245 -30.41 8.66 -0.48
N ARG A 246 -30.79 7.75 -1.37
CA ARG A 246 -32.21 7.52 -1.71
C ARG A 246 -33.02 7.02 -0.51
N LEU A 247 -32.45 6.18 0.34
CA LEU A 247 -33.09 5.73 1.57
C LEU A 247 -33.26 6.87 2.58
N PHE A 248 -32.27 7.73 2.70
CA PHE A 248 -32.33 8.90 3.62
C PHE A 248 -33.32 9.97 3.08
N ASP A 249 -33.35 10.22 1.79
CA ASP A 249 -34.35 11.09 1.18
C ASP A 249 -35.78 10.56 1.43
N PHE A 250 -35.97 9.24 1.34
CA PHE A 250 -37.24 8.59 1.69
C PHE A 250 -37.61 8.79 3.17
N ILE A 251 -36.66 8.62 4.09
CA ILE A 251 -36.89 8.83 5.53
C ILE A 251 -37.31 10.30 5.77
N ARG A 252 -36.59 11.26 5.20
CA ARG A 252 -36.92 12.70 5.34
C ARG A 252 -38.30 13.02 4.83
N THR A 253 -38.71 12.46 3.69
CA THR A 253 -40.00 12.75 3.07
C THR A 253 -41.17 12.10 3.81
N GLU A 254 -40.99 10.88 4.33
CA GLU A 254 -42.11 10.07 4.83
C GLU A 254 -42.16 10.00 6.37
N LEU A 255 -41.07 10.32 7.07
CA LEU A 255 -40.95 10.09 8.52
C LEU A 255 -40.60 11.32 9.32
N THR A 256 -40.12 12.38 8.67
CA THR A 256 -39.77 13.63 9.33
C THR A 256 -40.41 14.78 8.52
N ASP A 257 -40.83 15.83 9.20
CA ASP A 257 -41.24 17.08 8.52
C ASP A 257 -40.04 18.04 8.34
N ASP A 258 -38.82 17.55 8.61
CA ASP A 258 -37.58 18.33 8.59
C ASP A 258 -36.59 17.74 7.56
N GLU A 259 -36.35 18.48 6.48
CA GLU A 259 -35.43 18.12 5.39
C GLU A 259 -33.95 18.08 5.83
N ASP A 260 -33.60 18.78 6.91
CA ASP A 260 -32.23 18.87 7.43
C ASP A 260 -31.93 17.81 8.51
N SER A 261 -32.87 16.91 8.82
CA SER A 261 -32.67 15.85 9.81
C SER A 261 -31.40 15.06 9.52
N ASP A 262 -30.57 14.89 10.54
CA ASP A 262 -29.42 14.00 10.50
C ASP A 262 -29.87 12.54 10.62
N ILE A 263 -29.49 11.72 9.64
CA ILE A 263 -29.92 10.32 9.54
C ILE A 263 -28.70 9.43 9.53
N GLU A 264 -28.66 8.45 10.42
CA GLU A 264 -27.62 7.45 10.47
C GLU A 264 -28.22 6.05 10.67
N ILE A 265 -27.50 5.03 10.20
CA ILE A 265 -27.83 3.64 10.48
C ILE A 265 -26.69 3.06 11.30
N ARG A 266 -26.98 2.64 12.52
CA ARG A 266 -26.03 2.02 13.44
C ARG A 266 -26.57 0.67 13.91
N ASN A 267 -25.77 -0.39 13.71
CA ASN A 267 -26.17 -1.74 14.13
C ASN A 267 -27.59 -2.12 13.64
N GLU A 268 -27.89 -1.78 12.38
CA GLU A 268 -29.17 -2.05 11.72
C GLU A 268 -30.38 -1.26 12.26
N VAL A 269 -30.19 -0.31 13.14
CA VAL A 269 -31.20 0.62 13.64
C VAL A 269 -31.02 1.98 12.96
N VAL A 270 -32.13 2.55 12.50
CA VAL A 270 -32.15 3.91 11.93
C VAL A 270 -32.26 4.93 13.06
N TYR A 271 -31.34 5.87 13.09
CA TYR A 271 -31.35 7.02 14.00
C TYR A 271 -31.71 8.28 13.23
N ILE A 272 -32.52 9.13 13.83
CA ILE A 272 -32.89 10.47 13.31
C ILE A 272 -32.55 11.45 14.43
N ASN A 273 -31.65 12.40 14.14
CA ASN A 273 -31.14 13.38 15.11
C ASN A 273 -30.65 12.71 16.40
N ASP A 274 -29.86 11.64 16.28
CA ASP A 274 -29.32 10.78 17.36
C ASP A 274 -30.37 9.96 18.14
N GLU A 275 -31.66 10.09 17.84
CA GLU A 275 -32.71 9.27 18.46
C GLU A 275 -33.03 8.03 17.62
N ALA A 276 -33.15 6.87 18.31
CA ALA A 276 -33.50 5.62 17.64
C ALA A 276 -34.94 5.69 17.11
N SER A 277 -35.12 5.53 15.82
CA SER A 277 -36.44 5.46 15.18
C SER A 277 -37.08 4.09 15.34
N VAL A 278 -38.35 3.96 14.94
CA VAL A 278 -39.07 2.67 14.87
C VAL A 278 -38.57 1.77 13.74
N PHE A 279 -37.71 2.27 12.85
CA PHE A 279 -37.21 1.54 11.69
C PHE A 279 -35.90 0.83 12.01
N ASN A 280 -35.85 -0.44 11.68
CA ASN A 280 -34.60 -1.14 11.48
C ASN A 280 -34.27 -1.26 9.98
N TRP A 281 -33.04 -1.64 9.66
CA TRP A 281 -32.58 -1.79 8.29
C TRP A 281 -33.53 -2.60 7.39
N LYS A 282 -34.01 -3.77 7.85
CA LYS A 282 -34.89 -4.63 7.07
C LYS A 282 -36.23 -3.95 6.79
N ASN A 283 -36.86 -3.35 7.79
CA ASN A 283 -38.14 -2.65 7.62
C ASN A 283 -37.98 -1.43 6.71
N LEU A 284 -36.90 -0.66 6.84
CA LEU A 284 -36.59 0.45 5.97
C LEU A 284 -36.51 0.02 4.50
N VAL A 285 -35.74 -1.04 4.21
CA VAL A 285 -35.57 -1.59 2.85
C VAL A 285 -36.91 -2.08 2.27
N GLN A 286 -37.74 -2.75 3.07
CA GLN A 286 -39.06 -3.21 2.64
C GLN A 286 -39.99 -2.04 2.31
N GLN A 287 -40.04 -1.01 3.16
CA GLN A 287 -40.86 0.19 2.92
C GLN A 287 -40.38 0.94 1.68
N ALA A 288 -39.07 1.11 1.52
CA ALA A 288 -38.49 1.73 0.34
C ALA A 288 -38.83 0.97 -0.95
N PHE A 289 -38.80 -0.37 -0.92
CA PHE A 289 -39.23 -1.21 -2.06
C PHE A 289 -40.73 -1.00 -2.40
N MET A 290 -41.59 -1.00 -1.39
CA MET A 290 -43.05 -0.75 -1.60
C MET A 290 -43.32 0.63 -2.20
N LYS A 291 -42.47 1.61 -1.90
CA LYS A 291 -42.52 2.95 -2.51
C LYS A 291 -41.77 3.03 -3.84
N ARG A 292 -41.32 1.92 -4.38
CA ARG A 292 -40.65 1.79 -5.68
C ARG A 292 -39.32 2.54 -5.76
N ILE A 293 -38.61 2.67 -4.65
CA ILE A 293 -37.26 3.25 -4.59
C ILE A 293 -36.26 2.24 -5.13
N ASN A 294 -35.36 2.72 -5.97
CA ASN A 294 -34.31 1.86 -6.55
C ASN A 294 -33.25 1.48 -5.50
N LEU A 295 -33.15 0.20 -5.19
CA LEU A 295 -32.23 -0.40 -4.21
C LEU A 295 -30.96 -0.96 -4.86
N SER A 296 -30.58 -0.47 -6.02
CA SER A 296 -29.38 -0.90 -6.76
C SER A 296 -28.60 0.30 -7.25
N ALA A 297 -27.27 0.18 -7.27
CA ALA A 297 -26.40 1.23 -7.80
C ALA A 297 -25.09 0.65 -8.36
N LYS A 298 -24.53 1.40 -9.33
CA LYS A 298 -23.17 1.19 -9.84
C LYS A 298 -22.30 2.33 -9.36
N GLY A 299 -21.19 1.99 -8.69
CA GLY A 299 -20.18 2.96 -8.28
C GLY A 299 -19.00 3.00 -9.23
N HIS A 300 -18.36 4.16 -9.28
CA HIS A 300 -17.13 4.38 -10.02
C HIS A 300 -16.19 5.26 -9.18
N TYR A 301 -14.92 4.92 -9.19
CA TYR A 301 -13.89 5.74 -8.60
C TYR A 301 -12.69 5.83 -9.52
N ALA A 302 -12.16 7.02 -9.66
CA ALA A 302 -10.85 7.28 -10.29
C ALA A 302 -10.03 8.13 -9.32
N THR A 303 -8.78 7.74 -9.08
CA THR A 303 -7.92 8.47 -8.15
C THR A 303 -7.72 9.90 -8.65
N PRO A 304 -8.08 10.92 -7.86
CA PRO A 304 -7.96 12.31 -8.28
C PRO A 304 -6.50 12.76 -8.33
N ILE A 305 -6.24 13.82 -9.09
CA ILE A 305 -5.00 14.62 -9.08
C ILE A 305 -3.78 13.91 -9.67
N ILE A 306 -3.77 12.59 -9.81
CA ILE A 306 -2.61 11.89 -10.35
C ILE A 306 -2.39 12.21 -11.84
N ASN A 307 -1.14 12.50 -12.18
CA ASN A 307 -0.70 12.76 -13.55
C ASN A 307 0.80 12.47 -13.70
N PHE A 308 1.23 12.16 -14.90
CA PHE A 308 2.65 12.03 -15.21
C PHE A 308 2.88 12.24 -16.70
N ASP A 309 3.73 13.21 -17.05
CA ASP A 309 4.13 13.46 -18.43
C ASP A 309 5.46 12.76 -18.71
N LYS A 310 5.39 11.68 -19.48
CA LYS A 310 6.56 10.87 -19.85
C LYS A 310 7.59 11.60 -20.75
N LYS A 311 7.21 12.71 -21.39
CA LYS A 311 8.14 13.46 -22.25
C LYS A 311 9.12 14.29 -21.45
N ILE A 312 8.68 14.83 -20.34
CA ILE A 312 9.49 15.67 -19.44
C ILE A 312 9.83 14.93 -18.14
N GLU A 313 9.30 13.72 -17.97
CA GLU A 313 9.46 12.86 -16.79
C GLU A 313 9.12 13.55 -15.47
N LYS A 314 8.05 14.34 -15.49
CA LYS A 314 7.54 15.10 -14.34
C LYS A 314 6.06 14.88 -14.14
N GLY A 315 5.63 14.99 -12.88
CA GLY A 315 4.24 14.92 -12.52
C GLY A 315 3.99 14.46 -11.09
N HIS A 316 2.78 13.98 -10.87
CA HIS A 316 2.26 13.51 -9.60
C HIS A 316 1.72 12.07 -9.77
N PRO A 317 2.62 11.06 -9.93
CA PRO A 317 2.20 9.72 -10.32
C PRO A 317 1.55 8.93 -9.18
N PHE A 318 1.76 9.31 -7.91
CA PHE A 318 1.27 8.58 -6.76
C PHE A 318 0.21 9.34 -5.98
N ALA A 319 -0.84 8.63 -5.56
CA ALA A 319 -1.90 9.18 -4.72
C ALA A 319 -1.35 9.60 -3.35
N TYR A 320 -0.52 8.76 -2.77
CA TYR A 320 0.16 8.97 -1.49
C TYR A 320 1.40 8.07 -1.40
N HIS A 321 2.19 8.27 -0.35
CA HIS A 321 3.34 7.41 -0.05
C HIS A 321 3.13 6.73 1.30
N VAL A 322 3.66 5.51 1.44
CA VAL A 322 3.77 4.79 2.70
C VAL A 322 5.23 4.77 3.13
N TYR A 323 5.46 4.75 4.42
CA TYR A 323 6.78 4.85 5.02
C TYR A 323 7.01 3.70 5.99
N GLY A 324 8.26 3.30 6.12
CA GLY A 324 8.66 2.29 7.08
C GLY A 324 10.14 2.33 7.35
N THR A 325 10.57 1.67 8.41
CA THR A 325 11.97 1.38 8.67
C THR A 325 12.09 -0.04 9.17
N ALA A 326 12.99 -0.80 8.58
CA ALA A 326 13.32 -2.15 8.99
C ALA A 326 14.68 -2.18 9.69
N LEU A 327 14.79 -3.00 10.72
CA LEU A 327 16.02 -3.38 11.38
C LEU A 327 16.20 -4.89 11.20
N THR A 328 17.33 -5.29 10.63
CA THR A 328 17.68 -6.70 10.45
C THR A 328 18.95 -7.02 11.19
N THR A 329 18.97 -8.14 11.91
CA THR A 329 20.15 -8.67 12.58
C THR A 329 20.46 -10.07 12.05
N VAL A 330 21.77 -10.33 11.87
CA VAL A 330 22.25 -11.60 11.32
C VAL A 330 23.46 -12.10 12.11
N THR A 331 23.63 -13.41 12.15
CA THR A 331 24.85 -14.07 12.65
C THR A 331 25.51 -14.83 11.51
N VAL A 332 26.80 -14.64 11.30
CA VAL A 332 27.60 -15.28 10.24
C VAL A 332 28.59 -16.26 10.86
N ASP A 333 28.59 -17.49 10.38
CA ASP A 333 29.66 -18.45 10.61
C ASP A 333 30.77 -18.23 9.58
N CYS A 334 31.83 -17.57 10.00
CA CYS A 334 32.95 -17.20 9.11
C CYS A 334 33.78 -18.43 8.65
N LEU A 335 33.67 -19.56 9.34
CA LEU A 335 34.38 -20.78 8.96
C LEU A 335 33.63 -21.53 7.85
N ARG A 336 32.30 -21.65 8.00
CA ARG A 336 31.46 -22.38 7.04
C ARG A 336 30.95 -21.50 5.91
N GLY A 337 31.00 -20.18 6.05
CA GLY A 337 30.41 -19.24 5.10
C GLY A 337 28.87 -19.28 5.09
N THR A 338 28.27 -19.72 6.20
CA THR A 338 26.81 -19.73 6.38
C THR A 338 26.36 -18.59 7.28
N TYR A 339 25.10 -18.26 7.24
CA TYR A 339 24.51 -17.21 8.09
C TYR A 339 23.12 -17.60 8.57
N GLU A 340 22.70 -16.96 9.63
CA GLU A 340 21.36 -17.01 10.18
C GLU A 340 20.81 -15.60 10.30
N ILE A 341 19.54 -15.41 9.95
CA ILE A 341 18.83 -14.16 10.20
C ILE A 341 18.24 -14.26 11.60
N ASP A 342 18.83 -13.52 12.54
CA ASP A 342 18.42 -13.57 13.95
C ASP A 342 17.04 -12.91 14.14
N ALA A 343 16.82 -11.76 13.52
CA ALA A 343 15.54 -11.03 13.58
C ALA A 343 15.37 -10.05 12.43
N VAL A 344 14.11 -9.81 12.07
CA VAL A 344 13.66 -8.65 11.29
C VAL A 344 12.61 -7.91 12.09
N LYS A 345 12.82 -6.63 12.35
CA LYS A 345 11.95 -5.77 13.14
C LYS A 345 11.56 -4.57 12.28
N VAL A 346 10.28 -4.20 12.28
CA VAL A 346 9.76 -3.17 11.39
C VAL A 346 8.84 -2.22 12.16
N VAL A 347 9.01 -0.93 11.92
CA VAL A 347 8.00 0.08 12.19
C VAL A 347 7.52 0.62 10.84
N HIS A 348 6.22 0.54 10.60
CA HIS A 348 5.64 0.89 9.30
C HIS A 348 4.34 1.66 9.48
N ASP A 349 4.17 2.72 8.70
CA ASP A 349 2.92 3.46 8.63
C ASP A 349 1.98 2.81 7.60
N PHE A 350 0.87 2.25 8.10
CA PHE A 350 -0.22 1.70 7.31
C PHE A 350 -1.43 2.62 7.24
N GLY A 351 -1.37 3.79 7.90
CA GLY A 351 -2.57 4.58 8.17
C GLY A 351 -3.54 3.86 9.10
N SER A 352 -4.84 4.06 8.89
CA SER A 352 -5.87 3.39 9.69
C SER A 352 -6.13 1.97 9.18
N SER A 353 -5.76 0.96 9.96
CA SER A 353 -5.94 -0.45 9.59
C SER A 353 -7.42 -0.84 9.52
N MET A 354 -7.85 -1.36 8.39
CA MET A 354 -9.19 -1.97 8.24
C MET A 354 -9.26 -3.38 8.84
N ASN A 355 -8.14 -4.11 8.82
CA ASN A 355 -8.06 -5.47 9.38
C ASN A 355 -6.63 -5.76 9.82
N ARG A 356 -6.37 -5.63 11.12
CA ARG A 356 -5.02 -5.77 11.69
C ARG A 356 -4.38 -7.14 11.43
N LEU A 357 -5.15 -8.22 11.43
CA LEU A 357 -4.61 -9.56 11.17
C LEU A 357 -4.16 -9.70 9.72
N VAL A 358 -4.94 -9.17 8.78
CA VAL A 358 -4.58 -9.16 7.36
C VAL A 358 -3.33 -8.29 7.14
N ASP A 359 -3.28 -7.10 7.71
CA ASP A 359 -2.16 -6.18 7.54
C ASP A 359 -0.86 -6.76 8.12
N LEU A 360 -0.92 -7.39 9.30
CA LEU A 360 0.21 -8.09 9.92
C LEU A 360 0.70 -9.25 9.02
N GLY A 361 -0.21 -10.11 8.57
CA GLY A 361 0.12 -11.22 7.67
C GLY A 361 0.71 -10.75 6.34
N GLN A 362 0.26 -9.61 5.80
CA GLN A 362 0.83 -9.01 4.59
C GLN A 362 2.25 -8.46 4.84
N CYS A 363 2.51 -7.88 6.00
CA CYS A 363 3.84 -7.43 6.41
C CYS A 363 4.81 -8.61 6.54
N GLU A 364 4.44 -9.63 7.31
CA GLU A 364 5.23 -10.85 7.50
C GLU A 364 5.52 -11.57 6.18
N GLY A 365 4.49 -11.73 5.32
CA GLY A 365 4.65 -12.32 3.99
C GLY A 365 5.59 -11.52 3.08
N GLY A 366 5.58 -10.19 3.18
CA GLY A 366 6.52 -9.32 2.45
C GLY A 366 7.96 -9.48 2.95
N ILE A 367 8.16 -9.58 4.26
CA ILE A 367 9.47 -9.80 4.87
C ILE A 367 10.05 -11.14 4.43
N VAL A 368 9.28 -12.23 4.53
CA VAL A 368 9.74 -13.58 4.14
C VAL A 368 10.12 -13.62 2.65
N GLN A 369 9.34 -12.98 1.80
CA GLN A 369 9.65 -12.89 0.36
C GLN A 369 10.93 -12.06 0.10
N GLY A 370 11.15 -10.97 0.82
CA GLY A 370 12.39 -10.20 0.76
C GLY A 370 13.61 -11.00 1.25
N ILE A 371 13.45 -11.81 2.29
CA ILE A 371 14.49 -12.75 2.74
C ILE A 371 14.81 -13.75 1.63
N GLY A 372 13.80 -14.37 0.99
CA GLY A 372 13.98 -15.30 -0.11
C GLY A 372 14.79 -14.68 -1.25
N TRP A 373 14.41 -13.47 -1.69
CA TRP A 373 15.12 -12.73 -2.74
C TRP A 373 16.60 -12.49 -2.42
N MET A 374 16.90 -12.15 -1.17
CA MET A 374 18.28 -11.86 -0.76
C MET A 374 19.12 -13.11 -0.43
N THR A 375 18.53 -14.30 -0.45
CA THR A 375 19.20 -15.50 0.04
C THR A 375 19.14 -16.70 -0.90
N MET A 376 17.95 -17.13 -1.31
CA MET A 376 17.71 -18.42 -1.97
C MET A 376 17.10 -18.30 -3.37
N GLU A 377 16.44 -17.18 -3.67
CA GLU A 377 15.72 -16.99 -4.92
C GLU A 377 16.60 -16.27 -5.94
N GLU A 378 16.53 -16.71 -7.19
CA GLU A 378 17.09 -16.00 -8.35
C GLU A 378 15.96 -15.17 -8.96
N VAL A 379 16.03 -13.84 -8.83
CA VAL A 379 14.96 -12.91 -9.23
C VAL A 379 15.46 -11.88 -10.22
#